data_ae697fe2c2fb0f987e7d6830853bfaa0
#
_entry.id   ae697fe2c2fb0f987e7d6830853bfaa0
#
_cell.length_a   1.000
_cell.length_b   1.000
_cell.length_c   1.000
_cell.angle_alpha   90.00
_cell.angle_beta   90.00
_cell.angle_gamma   90.00
#
_symmetry.space_group_name_H-M   'P 1'
#
loop_
_entity.id
_entity.type
_entity.pdbx_description
1 polymer ?
#
loop_
_entity_poly.entity_id
_entity_poly.type
_entity_poly.pdbx_seq_one_letter_code
_entity_poly.pdbx_strand_id
1 'polypeptide(L)'
;MDKPDTTLKIRTLGRFSIYVDGKLFTTDWPSETVQQFFCSLLSPLDLYITWDRLCRSTLETPVSPTARRGLEELYIMPLNTFLIKEFGFNPLIASDKGIGINHSRIDLDAFNFNSTVLDGLKLLSLGSQQAAFDKFNKAKELYSGSYLPGMPGKIIANTRKELDSIYRIANKAVIDEV
;
A
#
# COMPACT_ATOMS: atom_id res chain seq x y z
N MET A 1 -7.20 -0.63 -30.34
CA MET A 1 -7.34 -1.97 -29.72
C MET A 1 -6.94 -1.78 -28.25
N ASP A 2 -7.93 -1.58 -27.39
CA ASP A 2 -7.69 -1.44 -25.96
C ASP A 2 -7.13 -2.77 -25.44
N LYS A 3 -5.88 -2.76 -24.94
CA LYS A 3 -5.36 -3.88 -24.17
C LYS A 3 -6.34 -4.11 -23.01
N PRO A 4 -6.75 -5.35 -22.74
CA PRO A 4 -7.51 -5.64 -21.55
C PRO A 4 -6.77 -5.01 -20.35
N ASP A 5 -7.52 -4.40 -19.45
CA ASP A 5 -6.97 -3.62 -18.35
C ASP A 5 -5.94 -4.43 -17.57
N THR A 6 -4.66 -4.16 -17.82
CA THR A 6 -3.54 -4.76 -17.06
C THR A 6 -3.75 -4.50 -15.57
N THR A 7 -3.72 -5.54 -14.76
CA THR A 7 -3.83 -5.44 -13.30
C THR A 7 -2.52 -5.79 -12.65
N LEU A 8 -2.19 -5.04 -11.61
CA LEU A 8 -1.02 -5.31 -10.76
C LEU A 8 -1.48 -5.97 -9.47
N LYS A 9 -0.89 -7.12 -9.16
CA LYS A 9 -1.03 -7.73 -7.84
C LYS A 9 0.23 -7.46 -7.05
N ILE A 10 0.10 -6.68 -5.97
CA ILE A 10 1.23 -6.27 -5.14
C ILE A 10 1.14 -6.95 -3.79
N ARG A 11 2.18 -7.69 -3.44
CA ARG A 11 2.37 -8.35 -2.15
C ARG A 11 3.32 -7.51 -1.30
N THR A 12 2.88 -7.16 -0.11
CA THR A 12 3.61 -6.30 0.84
C THR A 12 3.71 -6.91 2.23
N LEU A 13 2.83 -7.85 2.56
CA LEU A 13 2.82 -8.54 3.86
C LEU A 13 3.79 -9.71 3.84
N GLY A 14 4.87 -9.60 4.61
CA GLY A 14 5.94 -10.58 4.71
C GLY A 14 7.00 -10.53 3.60
N ARG A 15 6.70 -9.91 2.48
CA ARG A 15 7.63 -9.72 1.33
C ARG A 15 7.13 -8.62 0.41
N PHE A 16 8.03 -8.09 -0.42
CA PHE A 16 7.65 -7.22 -1.53
C PHE A 16 7.75 -7.96 -2.86
N SER A 17 6.66 -8.04 -3.60
CA SER A 17 6.65 -8.56 -4.96
C SER A 17 5.49 -7.98 -5.76
N ILE A 18 5.68 -7.82 -7.06
CA ILE A 18 4.68 -7.34 -8.01
C ILE A 18 4.45 -8.43 -9.05
N TYR A 19 3.19 -8.70 -9.37
CA TYR A 19 2.77 -9.55 -10.46
C TYR A 19 1.99 -8.70 -11.46
N VAL A 20 2.37 -8.79 -12.71
CA VAL A 20 1.72 -8.13 -13.84
C VAL A 20 0.99 -9.20 -14.63
N ASP A 21 -0.33 -9.14 -14.69
CA ASP A 21 -1.17 -10.16 -15.35
C ASP A 21 -0.78 -11.60 -14.94
N GLY A 22 -0.52 -11.79 -13.65
CA GLY A 22 -0.16 -13.09 -13.05
C GLY A 22 1.30 -13.50 -13.18
N LYS A 23 2.15 -12.72 -13.87
CA LYS A 23 3.58 -12.99 -14.01
C LYS A 23 4.40 -12.15 -13.05
N LEU A 24 5.36 -12.80 -12.35
CA LEU A 24 6.25 -12.09 -11.44
C LEU A 24 7.07 -11.05 -12.21
N PHE A 25 7.02 -9.81 -11.74
CA PHE A 25 7.83 -8.71 -12.24
C PHE A 25 9.24 -8.78 -11.65
N THR A 26 10.24 -8.86 -12.51
CA THR A 26 11.66 -9.05 -12.12
C THR A 26 12.59 -7.97 -12.67
N THR A 27 12.04 -6.95 -13.32
CA THR A 27 12.85 -5.83 -13.85
C THR A 27 13.43 -5.00 -12.71
N ASP A 28 14.67 -4.61 -12.86
CA ASP A 28 15.35 -3.75 -11.89
C ASP A 28 14.73 -2.35 -11.85
N TRP A 29 14.58 -1.83 -10.66
CA TRP A 29 14.15 -0.46 -10.43
C TRP A 29 15.24 0.54 -10.85
N PRO A 30 14.86 1.77 -11.25
CA PRO A 30 15.84 2.81 -11.60
C PRO A 30 16.85 3.09 -10.49
N SER A 31 16.40 3.00 -9.23
CA SER A 31 17.21 3.07 -8.02
C SER A 31 16.43 2.53 -6.83
N GLU A 32 17.12 2.18 -5.76
CA GLU A 32 16.49 1.82 -4.48
C GLU A 32 15.60 2.95 -3.94
N THR A 33 16.00 4.19 -4.13
CA THR A 33 15.26 5.37 -3.69
C THR A 33 13.92 5.52 -4.40
N VAL A 34 13.89 5.25 -5.72
CA VAL A 34 12.65 5.27 -6.51
C VAL A 34 11.73 4.13 -6.10
N GLN A 35 12.27 2.94 -5.87
CA GLN A 35 11.50 1.80 -5.36
C GLN A 35 10.90 2.08 -3.97
N GLN A 36 11.69 2.61 -3.06
CA GLN A 36 11.25 2.99 -1.72
C GLN A 36 10.17 4.08 -1.77
N PHE A 37 10.32 5.06 -2.65
CA PHE A 37 9.31 6.11 -2.86
C PHE A 37 7.99 5.50 -3.36
N PHE A 38 8.03 4.62 -4.36
CA PHE A 38 6.85 3.89 -4.82
C PHE A 38 6.17 3.12 -3.67
N CYS A 39 6.93 2.39 -2.88
CA CYS A 39 6.42 1.63 -1.74
C CYS A 39 5.78 2.55 -0.67
N SER A 40 6.29 3.76 -0.49
CA SER A 40 5.69 4.77 0.39
C SER A 40 4.30 5.23 -0.08
N LEU A 41 4.04 5.18 -1.39
CA LEU A 41 2.78 5.59 -2.00
C LEU A 41 1.70 4.51 -1.96
N LEU A 42 2.04 3.24 -1.69
CA LEU A 42 1.07 2.13 -1.66
C LEU A 42 0.03 2.23 -0.55
N SER A 43 0.27 3.01 0.46
CA SER A 43 -0.58 3.40 1.59
C SER A 43 -1.91 2.63 1.74
N PRO A 44 -1.91 1.42 2.34
CA PRO A 44 -3.11 0.59 2.47
C PRO A 44 -4.14 1.13 3.45
N LEU A 45 -3.79 2.15 4.23
CA LEU A 45 -4.61 2.74 5.29
C LEU A 45 -5.18 4.12 4.92
N ASP A 46 -4.62 4.76 3.88
CA ASP A 46 -5.00 6.11 3.45
C ASP A 46 -5.46 6.09 1.98
N LEU A 47 -6.37 6.97 1.60
CA LEU A 47 -6.77 7.12 0.20
C LEU A 47 -5.66 7.75 -0.67
N TYR A 48 -4.87 8.62 -0.06
CA TYR A 48 -3.72 9.29 -0.67
C TYR A 48 -2.75 9.75 0.42
N ILE A 49 -1.49 9.91 0.04
CA ILE A 49 -0.48 10.56 0.90
C ILE A 49 -0.44 12.03 0.53
N THR A 50 -0.61 12.91 1.53
CA THR A 50 -0.61 14.36 1.30
C THR A 50 0.76 14.86 0.84
N TRP A 51 0.78 15.95 0.09
CA TRP A 51 2.02 16.58 -0.35
C TRP A 51 2.93 16.97 0.80
N ASP A 52 2.39 17.49 1.89
CA ASP A 52 3.19 17.83 3.08
C ASP A 52 3.83 16.58 3.70
N ARG A 53 3.08 15.50 3.82
CA ARG A 53 3.61 14.24 4.35
C ARG A 53 4.71 13.66 3.45
N LEU A 54 4.54 13.74 2.13
CA LEU A 54 5.57 13.32 1.16
C LEU A 54 6.83 14.17 1.26
N CYS A 55 6.70 15.51 1.31
CA CYS A 55 7.84 16.39 1.45
C CYS A 55 8.60 16.16 2.77
N ARG A 56 7.88 16.03 3.88
CA ARG A 56 8.50 15.78 5.20
C ARG A 56 9.17 14.42 5.30
N SER A 57 8.58 13.39 4.72
CA SER A 57 9.13 12.03 4.80
C SER A 57 10.28 11.78 3.82
N THR A 58 10.26 12.41 2.66
CA THR A 58 11.20 12.17 1.56
C THR A 58 12.32 13.22 1.50
N LEU A 59 11.97 14.50 1.71
CA LEU A 59 12.90 15.62 1.60
C LEU A 59 13.24 16.24 2.97
N GLU A 60 12.64 15.73 4.05
CA GLU A 60 12.80 16.24 5.43
C GLU A 60 12.47 17.73 5.59
N THR A 61 11.57 18.24 4.75
CA THR A 61 11.18 19.65 4.74
C THR A 61 9.65 19.80 4.63
N PRO A 62 9.04 20.85 5.19
CA PRO A 62 7.64 21.16 4.97
C PRO A 62 7.33 21.39 3.49
N VAL A 63 6.06 21.19 3.12
CA VAL A 63 5.62 21.49 1.75
C VAL A 63 5.83 22.97 1.41
N SER A 64 6.37 23.21 0.23
CA SER A 64 6.58 24.52 -0.37
C SER A 64 6.65 24.36 -1.90
N PRO A 65 6.56 25.44 -2.69
CA PRO A 65 6.75 25.35 -4.14
C PRO A 65 8.09 24.72 -4.53
N THR A 66 9.16 25.06 -3.80
CA THR A 66 10.51 24.49 -4.03
C THR A 66 10.57 23.02 -3.65
N ALA A 67 10.03 22.64 -2.49
CA ALA A 67 9.99 21.23 -2.06
C ALA A 67 9.15 20.37 -3.01
N ARG A 68 7.99 20.90 -3.48
CA ARG A 68 7.15 20.24 -4.48
C ARG A 68 7.89 20.00 -5.80
N ARG A 69 8.63 20.99 -6.28
CA ARG A 69 9.44 20.86 -7.49
C ARG A 69 10.56 19.81 -7.30
N GLY A 70 11.25 19.83 -6.17
CA GLY A 70 12.27 18.84 -5.84
C GLY A 70 11.69 17.41 -5.80
N LEU A 71 10.52 17.24 -5.19
CA LEU A 71 9.83 15.95 -5.14
C LEU A 71 9.45 15.47 -6.55
N GLU A 72 8.92 16.38 -7.39
CA GLU A 72 8.54 16.09 -8.77
C GLU A 72 9.74 15.64 -9.60
N GLU A 73 10.81 16.43 -9.61
CA GLU A 73 11.97 16.18 -10.46
C GLU A 73 12.79 14.96 -10.04
N LEU A 74 12.96 14.74 -8.72
CA LEU A 74 13.86 13.70 -8.20
C LEU A 74 13.18 12.35 -8.02
N TYR A 75 11.85 12.31 -7.80
CA TYR A 75 11.12 11.10 -7.45
C TYR A 75 9.94 10.79 -8.37
N ILE A 76 9.04 11.74 -8.57
CA ILE A 76 7.77 11.50 -9.27
C ILE A 76 8.00 11.27 -10.76
N MET A 77 8.75 12.14 -11.43
CA MET A 77 9.02 12.00 -12.87
C MET A 77 9.79 10.70 -13.19
N PRO A 78 10.89 10.35 -12.50
CA PRO A 78 11.57 9.07 -12.72
C PRO A 78 10.67 7.87 -12.46
N LEU A 79 9.85 7.91 -11.39
CA LEU A 79 8.91 6.86 -11.06
C LEU A 79 7.84 6.71 -12.14
N ASN A 80 7.17 7.79 -12.54
CA ASN A 80 6.12 7.75 -13.57
C ASN A 80 6.65 7.21 -14.90
N THR A 81 7.84 7.65 -15.31
CA THR A 81 8.50 7.15 -16.53
C THR A 81 8.73 5.65 -16.46
N PHE A 82 9.23 5.17 -15.33
CA PHE A 82 9.45 3.74 -15.10
C PHE A 82 8.14 2.94 -15.13
N LEU A 83 7.12 3.39 -14.38
CA LEU A 83 5.85 2.67 -14.27
C LEU A 83 5.14 2.56 -15.63
N ILE A 84 5.10 3.65 -16.40
CA ILE A 84 4.49 3.65 -17.74
C ILE A 84 5.26 2.72 -18.69
N LYS A 85 6.60 2.77 -18.65
CA LYS A 85 7.44 1.92 -19.47
C LYS A 85 7.22 0.42 -19.18
N GLU A 86 7.23 0.04 -17.90
CA GLU A 86 7.23 -1.36 -17.50
C GLU A 86 5.82 -1.96 -17.44
N PHE A 87 4.82 -1.18 -17.04
CA PHE A 87 3.44 -1.67 -16.88
C PHE A 87 2.50 -1.27 -18.03
N GLY A 88 2.88 -0.29 -18.85
CA GLY A 88 2.05 0.25 -19.93
C GLY A 88 1.01 1.27 -19.46
N PHE A 89 0.96 1.60 -18.17
CA PHE A 89 0.08 2.60 -17.58
C PHE A 89 0.68 3.12 -16.26
N ASN A 90 0.16 4.26 -15.77
CA ASN A 90 0.52 4.76 -14.46
C ASN A 90 -0.50 4.29 -13.41
N PRO A 91 -0.13 3.43 -12.44
CA PRO A 91 -1.01 2.98 -11.40
C PRO A 91 -1.25 4.01 -10.28
N LEU A 92 -0.58 5.16 -10.34
CA LEU A 92 -0.70 6.24 -9.37
C LEU A 92 -1.68 7.31 -9.85
N ILE A 93 -2.37 7.94 -8.89
CA ILE A 93 -3.28 9.06 -9.13
C ILE A 93 -2.78 10.25 -8.32
N ALA A 94 -2.37 11.31 -9.02
CA ALA A 94 -2.00 12.58 -8.40
C ALA A 94 -3.18 13.55 -8.42
N SER A 95 -3.36 14.30 -7.33
CA SER A 95 -4.35 15.34 -7.17
C SER A 95 -3.72 16.59 -6.53
N ASP A 96 -4.53 17.63 -6.32
CA ASP A 96 -4.15 18.82 -5.54
C ASP A 96 -3.79 18.48 -4.08
N LYS A 97 -4.34 17.39 -3.53
CA LYS A 97 -4.17 16.97 -2.14
C LYS A 97 -2.94 16.09 -1.92
N GLY A 98 -2.58 15.26 -2.89
CA GLY A 98 -1.49 14.30 -2.75
C GLY A 98 -1.48 13.23 -3.85
N ILE A 99 -0.83 12.11 -3.56
CA ILE A 99 -0.74 10.96 -4.46
C ILE A 99 -1.35 9.73 -3.78
N GLY A 100 -2.19 9.01 -4.52
CA GLY A 100 -2.76 7.72 -4.15
C GLY A 100 -2.55 6.68 -5.23
N ILE A 101 -3.02 5.46 -4.97
CA ILE A 101 -2.99 4.36 -5.94
C ILE A 101 -4.37 4.18 -6.59
N ASN A 102 -4.38 3.69 -7.83
CA ASN A 102 -5.60 3.32 -8.51
C ASN A 102 -6.04 1.90 -8.10
N HIS A 103 -6.93 1.80 -7.13
CA HIS A 103 -7.43 0.53 -6.60
C HIS A 103 -8.20 -0.32 -7.64
N SER A 104 -8.66 0.26 -8.74
CA SER A 104 -9.27 -0.51 -9.83
C SER A 104 -8.26 -1.30 -10.66
N ARG A 105 -6.98 -0.93 -10.57
CA ARG A 105 -5.87 -1.51 -11.32
C ARG A 105 -4.82 -2.19 -10.45
N ILE A 106 -4.93 -2.05 -9.12
CA ILE A 106 -3.99 -2.60 -8.14
C ILE A 106 -4.75 -3.48 -7.14
N ASP A 107 -4.37 -4.75 -7.07
CA ASP A 107 -4.72 -5.66 -5.98
C ASP A 107 -3.59 -5.65 -4.95
N LEU A 108 -3.80 -4.97 -3.83
CA LEU A 108 -2.83 -4.79 -2.75
C LEU A 108 -3.23 -5.63 -1.54
N ASP A 109 -2.39 -6.60 -1.15
CA ASP A 109 -2.68 -7.51 -0.04
C ASP A 109 -2.90 -6.81 1.30
N ALA A 110 -2.12 -5.78 1.61
CA ALA A 110 -2.26 -5.02 2.85
C ALA A 110 -3.57 -4.20 2.89
N PHE A 111 -4.04 -3.70 1.75
CA PHE A 111 -5.35 -3.06 1.66
C PHE A 111 -6.48 -4.06 1.88
N ASN A 112 -6.41 -5.23 1.25
CA ASN A 112 -7.38 -6.31 1.41
C ASN A 112 -7.42 -6.80 2.86
N PHE A 113 -6.27 -6.96 3.49
CA PHE A 113 -6.15 -7.29 4.91
C PHE A 113 -6.89 -6.26 5.79
N ASN A 114 -6.56 -4.99 5.66
CA ASN A 114 -7.19 -3.92 6.44
C ASN A 114 -8.70 -3.86 6.23
N SER A 115 -9.17 -3.89 4.98
CA SER A 115 -10.60 -3.91 4.65
C SER A 115 -11.32 -5.10 5.29
N THR A 116 -10.71 -6.28 5.27
CA THR A 116 -11.30 -7.50 5.84
C THR A 116 -11.43 -7.40 7.35
N VAL A 117 -10.42 -6.82 8.04
CA VAL A 117 -10.51 -6.56 9.50
C VAL A 117 -11.60 -5.55 9.82
N LEU A 118 -11.70 -4.46 9.07
CA LEU A 118 -12.75 -3.45 9.26
C LEU A 118 -14.15 -4.04 9.06
N ASP A 119 -14.34 -4.89 8.05
CA ASP A 119 -15.59 -5.64 7.85
C ASP A 119 -15.93 -6.52 9.07
N GLY A 120 -14.94 -7.21 9.61
CA GLY A 120 -15.10 -8.03 10.82
C GLY A 120 -15.53 -7.19 12.02
N LEU A 121 -14.88 -6.06 12.28
CA LEU A 121 -15.24 -5.13 13.37
C LEU A 121 -16.65 -4.56 13.20
N LYS A 122 -17.04 -4.23 11.97
CA LYS A 122 -18.40 -3.78 11.66
C LYS A 122 -19.43 -4.88 11.96
N LEU A 123 -19.17 -6.12 11.58
CA LEU A 123 -20.05 -7.24 11.87
C LEU A 123 -20.19 -7.50 13.37
N LEU A 124 -19.11 -7.39 14.15
CA LEU A 124 -19.16 -7.46 15.61
C LEU A 124 -20.08 -6.36 16.19
N SER A 125 -19.96 -5.13 15.73
CA SER A 125 -20.79 -4.03 16.20
C SER A 125 -22.29 -4.22 15.89
N LEU A 126 -22.61 -5.02 14.87
CA LEU A 126 -23.96 -5.43 14.50
C LEU A 126 -24.44 -6.71 15.20
N GLY A 127 -23.64 -7.31 16.08
CA GLY A 127 -23.97 -8.55 16.79
C GLY A 127 -23.81 -9.83 15.95
N SER A 128 -23.23 -9.75 14.76
CA SER A 128 -23.02 -10.89 13.86
C SER A 128 -21.68 -11.57 14.16
N GLN A 129 -21.55 -12.20 15.31
CA GLN A 129 -20.28 -12.75 15.84
C GLN A 129 -19.64 -13.75 14.87
N GLN A 130 -20.35 -14.80 14.46
CA GLN A 130 -19.79 -15.85 13.58
C GLN A 130 -19.25 -15.26 12.26
N ALA A 131 -20.01 -14.39 11.62
CA ALA A 131 -19.57 -13.74 10.38
C ALA A 131 -18.35 -12.83 10.60
N ALA A 132 -18.25 -12.20 11.77
CA ALA A 132 -17.08 -11.41 12.15
C ALA A 132 -15.82 -12.28 12.30
N PHE A 133 -15.94 -13.44 12.96
CA PHE A 133 -14.81 -14.38 13.13
C PHE A 133 -14.35 -14.95 11.80
N ASP A 134 -15.27 -15.28 10.90
CA ASP A 134 -14.91 -15.71 9.55
C ASP A 134 -14.08 -14.65 8.83
N LYS A 135 -14.42 -13.37 9.00
CA LYS A 135 -13.63 -12.23 8.47
C LYS A 135 -12.24 -12.14 9.12
N PHE A 136 -12.14 -12.25 10.44
CA PHE A 136 -10.85 -12.19 11.13
C PHE A 136 -9.94 -13.37 10.76
N ASN A 137 -10.48 -14.56 10.62
CA ASN A 137 -9.72 -15.72 10.14
C ASN A 137 -9.21 -15.49 8.72
N LYS A 138 -10.04 -14.99 7.82
CA LYS A 138 -9.62 -14.63 6.47
C LYS A 138 -8.55 -13.56 6.46
N ALA A 139 -8.65 -12.53 7.32
CA ALA A 139 -7.63 -11.50 7.46
C ALA A 139 -6.29 -12.08 7.94
N LYS A 140 -6.32 -13.04 8.89
CA LYS A 140 -5.11 -13.73 9.36
C LYS A 140 -4.42 -14.51 8.25
N GLU A 141 -5.17 -15.15 7.36
CA GLU A 141 -4.61 -15.83 6.18
C GLU A 141 -3.91 -14.88 5.21
N LEU A 142 -4.38 -13.63 5.09
CA LEU A 142 -3.76 -12.60 4.27
C LEU A 142 -2.46 -12.05 4.88
N TYR A 143 -2.31 -12.13 6.20
CA TYR A 143 -1.17 -11.57 6.93
C TYR A 143 -0.02 -12.59 7.01
N SER A 144 0.82 -12.64 5.98
CA SER A 144 1.97 -13.55 5.91
C SER A 144 3.18 -13.08 6.72
N GLY A 145 3.16 -11.86 7.21
CA GLY A 145 4.23 -11.21 7.97
C GLY A 145 4.09 -9.68 7.95
N SER A 146 4.99 -8.99 8.60
CA SER A 146 4.99 -7.53 8.68
C SER A 146 5.03 -6.86 7.31
N TYR A 147 4.43 -5.69 7.22
CA TYR A 147 4.37 -4.87 6.02
C TYR A 147 5.77 -4.43 5.56
N LEU A 148 6.11 -4.72 4.30
CA LEU A 148 7.39 -4.36 3.66
C LEU A 148 8.59 -4.57 4.60
N PRO A 149 8.87 -5.82 5.03
CA PRO A 149 9.88 -6.08 6.04
C PRO A 149 11.27 -5.61 5.58
N GLY A 150 11.99 -4.93 6.46
CA GLY A 150 13.33 -4.42 6.18
C GLY A 150 13.40 -3.19 5.28
N MET A 151 12.29 -2.76 4.66
CA MET A 151 12.27 -1.57 3.81
C MET A 151 12.27 -0.31 4.67
N PRO A 152 13.22 0.63 4.46
CA PRO A 152 13.29 1.88 5.21
C PRO A 152 12.25 2.90 4.74
N GLY A 153 12.06 3.96 5.52
CA GLY A 153 11.17 5.09 5.23
C GLY A 153 10.16 5.34 6.33
N LYS A 154 9.92 6.61 6.66
CA LYS A 154 9.04 7.00 7.77
C LYS A 154 7.59 6.57 7.52
N ILE A 155 7.07 6.78 6.31
CA ILE A 155 5.70 6.39 5.95
C ILE A 155 5.56 4.86 6.04
N ILE A 156 6.50 4.11 5.49
CA ILE A 156 6.50 2.64 5.51
C ILE A 156 6.56 2.10 6.94
N ALA A 157 7.45 2.65 7.77
CA ALA A 157 7.61 2.25 9.16
C ALA A 157 6.34 2.50 9.99
N ASN A 158 5.69 3.66 9.81
CA ASN A 158 4.43 3.97 10.48
C ASN A 158 3.31 3.03 10.01
N THR A 159 3.16 2.82 8.71
CA THR A 159 2.17 1.89 8.16
C THR A 159 2.37 0.47 8.68
N ARG A 160 3.61 0.00 8.74
CA ARG A 160 3.97 -1.32 9.31
C ARG A 160 3.49 -1.45 10.74
N LYS A 161 3.79 -0.46 11.58
CA LYS A 161 3.40 -0.44 12.99
C LYS A 161 1.87 -0.45 13.17
N GLU A 162 1.15 0.29 12.35
CA GLU A 162 -0.31 0.33 12.39
C GLU A 162 -0.92 -1.00 11.93
N LEU A 163 -0.43 -1.60 10.84
CA LEU A 163 -0.90 -2.91 10.37
C LEU A 163 -0.58 -4.04 11.35
N ASP A 164 0.58 -4.02 12.00
CA ASP A 164 0.92 -4.97 13.08
C ASP A 164 -0.07 -4.84 14.25
N SER A 165 -0.50 -3.62 14.58
CA SER A 165 -1.51 -3.37 15.62
C SER A 165 -2.88 -3.89 15.21
N ILE A 166 -3.30 -3.66 13.96
CA ILE A 166 -4.55 -4.18 13.39
C ILE A 166 -4.55 -5.72 13.39
N TYR A 167 -3.42 -6.34 13.03
CA TYR A 167 -3.28 -7.80 13.09
C TYR A 167 -3.48 -8.35 14.52
N ARG A 168 -2.91 -7.68 15.54
CA ARG A 168 -3.09 -8.08 16.93
C ARG A 168 -4.55 -8.00 17.37
N ILE A 169 -5.30 -6.98 16.93
CA ILE A 169 -6.74 -6.84 17.19
C ILE A 169 -7.50 -8.03 16.60
N ALA A 170 -7.28 -8.35 15.32
CA ALA A 170 -7.94 -9.46 14.65
C ALA A 170 -7.58 -10.81 15.29
N ASN A 171 -6.31 -11.00 15.66
CA ASN A 171 -5.83 -12.22 16.30
C ASN A 171 -6.44 -12.41 17.69
N LYS A 172 -6.52 -11.35 18.49
CA LYS A 172 -7.13 -11.39 19.82
C LYS A 172 -8.63 -11.70 19.75
N ALA A 173 -9.34 -11.10 18.83
CA ALA A 173 -10.77 -11.33 18.63
C ALA A 173 -11.11 -12.80 18.33
N VAL A 174 -10.19 -13.56 17.72
CA VAL A 174 -10.34 -14.99 17.44
C VAL A 174 -9.99 -15.85 18.65
N ILE A 175 -9.03 -15.43 19.49
CA ILE A 175 -8.56 -16.21 20.66
C ILE A 175 -9.54 -16.12 21.83
N ASP A 176 -10.20 -15.00 22.03
CA ASP A 176 -11.13 -14.78 23.15
C ASP A 176 -12.42 -15.64 23.07
N GLU A 177 -12.58 -16.46 22.01
CA GLU A 177 -13.70 -17.41 21.84
C GLU A 177 -13.35 -18.89 22.04
N VAL A 178 -12.11 -19.21 22.33
CA VAL A 178 -11.69 -20.59 22.65
C VAL A 178 -11.63 -20.76 24.17
#